data_a015b7ae66c38d98d6b478cda2dd2a5e
#
_entry.id   a015b7ae66c38d98d6b478cda2dd2a5e
#
_cell.length_a   1.000
_cell.length_b   1.000
_cell.length_c   1.000
_cell.angle_alpha   90.00
_cell.angle_beta   90.00
_cell.angle_gamma   90.00
#
_symmetry.space_group_name_H-M   'P 1'
#
loop_
_entity.id
_entity.type
_entity.pdbx_description
1 polymer ?
#
loop_
_entity_poly.entity_id
_entity_poly.type
_entity_poly.pdbx_seq_one_letter_code
_entity_poly.pdbx_strand_id
1 'polypeptide(L)'
;WNPSKYAFAYSQAGVSLSYTPWLRKLVNDIYLAYLAGYWKLGSSDLQALSASLRYFSLGEIVLTDNQGNAQNSITPYEMAFDVGYSRKLSDKFSMGVVFRYIYSDLGFHYDESSVSDASGASAFAADISGYYTTYPIIGRNECQWSLGFNISNIGTKVSYDGGNENAFLPTNLKIGTSFLFPLAEYNTLSLNLDLNKLLVPSTPQVSNYETEEEYEEAKEKWQNTSPISGIFKSFTDAPGGFKEELREINFSIAVSYTHLR
;
A
#
# COMPACT_ATOMS: atom_id res chain seq x y z
N TRP A 1 6.41 -5.96 -2.81
CA TRP A 1 6.11 -4.79 -2.00
C TRP A 1 7.31 -3.85 -1.82
N ASN A 2 8.51 -4.24 -2.23
CA ASN A 2 9.72 -3.43 -2.08
C ASN A 2 10.32 -3.10 -3.46
N PRO A 3 10.13 -1.89 -3.99
CA PRO A 3 10.63 -1.48 -5.30
C PRO A 3 12.16 -1.52 -5.44
N SER A 4 12.90 -1.31 -4.35
CA SER A 4 14.37 -1.37 -4.36
C SER A 4 14.91 -2.72 -4.79
N LYS A 5 14.11 -3.78 -4.65
CA LYS A 5 14.48 -5.13 -5.04
C LYS A 5 14.70 -5.30 -6.54
N TYR A 6 14.09 -4.45 -7.38
CA TYR A 6 14.27 -4.50 -8.82
C TYR A 6 15.72 -4.26 -9.27
N ALA A 7 16.49 -3.48 -8.51
CA ALA A 7 17.92 -3.29 -8.80
C ALA A 7 18.73 -4.59 -8.67
N PHE A 8 18.24 -5.58 -7.91
CA PHE A 8 18.84 -6.89 -7.74
C PHE A 8 18.24 -7.99 -8.64
N ALA A 9 17.29 -7.64 -9.52
CA ALA A 9 16.70 -8.62 -10.42
C ALA A 9 17.76 -9.24 -11.34
N TYR A 10 17.65 -10.54 -11.61
CA TYR A 10 18.59 -11.27 -12.49
C TYR A 10 18.36 -10.94 -13.97
N SER A 11 17.07 -10.80 -14.37
CA SER A 11 16.73 -10.51 -15.76
C SER A 11 16.77 -9.02 -16.06
N GLN A 12 17.07 -8.69 -17.33
CA GLN A 12 17.11 -7.31 -17.83
C GLN A 12 15.76 -6.61 -17.73
N ALA A 13 14.69 -7.36 -17.90
CA ALA A 13 13.31 -6.88 -17.82
C ALA A 13 12.40 -7.98 -17.26
N GLY A 14 11.29 -7.56 -16.72
CA GLY A 14 10.23 -8.47 -16.28
C GLY A 14 8.87 -7.80 -16.31
N VAL A 15 7.84 -8.58 -16.61
CA VAL A 15 6.44 -8.16 -16.58
C VAL A 15 5.65 -9.19 -15.78
N SER A 16 4.71 -8.71 -14.99
CA SER A 16 3.79 -9.53 -14.20
C SER A 16 2.38 -9.00 -14.36
N LEU A 17 1.44 -9.91 -14.58
CA LEU A 17 0.00 -9.62 -14.61
C LEU A 17 -0.68 -10.49 -13.55
N SER A 18 -1.51 -9.87 -12.74
CA SER A 18 -2.34 -10.57 -11.75
C SER A 18 -3.79 -10.11 -11.89
N TYR A 19 -4.70 -11.06 -11.82
CA TYR A 19 -6.13 -10.80 -11.79
C TYR A 19 -6.74 -11.62 -10.64
N THR A 20 -7.34 -10.92 -9.69
CA THR A 20 -7.90 -11.50 -8.47
C THR A 20 -9.38 -11.16 -8.37
N PRO A 21 -10.28 -12.06 -8.77
CA PRO A 21 -11.70 -11.88 -8.57
C PRO A 21 -12.03 -12.01 -7.07
N TRP A 22 -12.85 -11.10 -6.59
CA TRP A 22 -13.29 -11.06 -5.19
C TRP A 22 -14.75 -11.50 -5.09
N LEU A 23 -15.10 -12.30 -4.09
CA LEU A 23 -16.47 -12.76 -3.84
C LEU A 23 -17.22 -13.33 -5.04
N ARG A 24 -16.54 -13.91 -6.03
CA ARG A 24 -17.08 -14.33 -7.34
C ARG A 24 -18.37 -15.17 -7.30
N LYS A 25 -18.64 -15.87 -6.18
CA LYS A 25 -19.88 -16.64 -6.00
C LYS A 25 -21.09 -15.79 -5.61
N LEU A 26 -20.86 -14.55 -5.16
CA LEU A 26 -21.90 -13.62 -4.73
C LEU A 26 -22.06 -12.49 -5.75
N VAL A 27 -20.94 -11.95 -6.24
CA VAL A 27 -20.86 -10.79 -7.12
C VAL A 27 -19.78 -11.07 -8.16
N ASN A 28 -20.07 -10.84 -9.43
CA ASN A 28 -19.16 -11.26 -10.51
C ASN A 28 -18.20 -10.15 -10.97
N ASP A 29 -18.41 -8.93 -10.51
CA ASP A 29 -17.82 -7.68 -11.02
C ASP A 29 -16.85 -7.00 -10.04
N ILE A 30 -16.62 -7.59 -8.85
CA ILE A 30 -15.58 -7.13 -7.93
C ILE A 30 -14.27 -7.86 -8.25
N TYR A 31 -13.25 -7.12 -8.64
CA TYR A 31 -11.95 -7.68 -8.96
C TYR A 31 -10.82 -6.66 -8.81
N LEU A 32 -9.62 -7.18 -8.54
CA LEU A 32 -8.37 -6.45 -8.58
C LEU A 32 -7.55 -6.93 -9.78
N ALA A 33 -7.22 -6.02 -10.69
CA ALA A 33 -6.25 -6.23 -11.76
C ALA A 33 -4.96 -5.49 -11.44
N TYR A 34 -3.82 -6.14 -11.62
CA TYR A 34 -2.51 -5.54 -11.36
C TYR A 34 -1.53 -5.92 -12.46
N LEU A 35 -1.00 -4.91 -13.14
CA LEU A 35 0.07 -5.04 -14.13
C LEU A 35 1.30 -4.35 -13.57
N ALA A 36 2.44 -5.01 -13.58
CA ALA A 36 3.71 -4.42 -13.17
C ALA A 36 4.84 -4.85 -14.10
N GLY A 37 5.80 -3.97 -14.28
CA GLY A 37 6.99 -4.26 -15.06
C GLY A 37 8.21 -3.49 -14.56
N TYR A 38 9.38 -3.99 -14.91
CA TYR A 38 10.62 -3.29 -14.67
C TYR A 38 11.58 -3.47 -15.84
N TRP A 39 12.51 -2.54 -15.96
CA TRP A 39 13.61 -2.56 -16.93
C TRP A 39 14.88 -2.06 -16.28
N LYS A 40 15.97 -2.83 -16.37
CA LYS A 40 17.29 -2.40 -15.91
C LYS A 40 17.91 -1.41 -16.88
N LEU A 41 18.51 -0.36 -16.35
CA LEU A 41 19.10 0.73 -17.11
C LEU A 41 20.61 0.54 -17.26
N GLY A 42 21.09 0.70 -18.48
CA GLY A 42 22.52 0.67 -18.82
C GLY A 42 23.13 -0.73 -18.74
N SER A 43 24.44 -0.80 -19.01
CA SER A 43 25.23 -2.04 -19.01
C SER A 43 25.78 -2.42 -17.62
N SER A 44 25.64 -1.54 -16.62
CA SER A 44 26.21 -1.76 -15.28
C SER A 44 25.28 -2.53 -14.33
N ASP A 45 24.04 -2.82 -14.73
CA ASP A 45 23.04 -3.52 -13.94
C ASP A 45 22.77 -2.95 -12.53
N LEU A 46 23.11 -1.67 -12.33
CA LEU A 46 22.98 -1.01 -11.02
C LEU A 46 21.65 -0.32 -10.81
N GLN A 47 20.88 -0.10 -11.87
CA GLN A 47 19.69 0.74 -11.86
C GLN A 47 18.53 0.03 -12.53
N ALA A 48 17.31 0.28 -12.04
CA ALA A 48 16.09 -0.20 -12.69
C ALA A 48 14.99 0.86 -12.64
N LEU A 49 14.25 0.99 -13.74
CA LEU A 49 12.95 1.65 -13.78
C LEU A 49 11.89 0.61 -13.60
N SER A 50 10.79 1.01 -12.97
CA SER A 50 9.59 0.18 -12.84
C SER A 50 8.35 1.01 -13.09
N ALA A 51 7.31 0.35 -13.58
CA ALA A 51 5.99 0.94 -13.68
C ALA A 51 4.95 -0.09 -13.27
N SER A 52 3.85 0.36 -12.68
CA SER A 52 2.72 -0.52 -12.41
C SER A 52 1.39 0.21 -12.55
N LEU A 53 0.36 -0.55 -12.89
CA LEU A 53 -1.03 -0.12 -12.93
C LEU A 53 -1.85 -1.07 -12.09
N ARG A 54 -2.59 -0.51 -11.14
CA ARG A 54 -3.56 -1.22 -10.31
C ARG A 54 -4.93 -0.67 -10.61
N TYR A 55 -5.88 -1.58 -10.82
CA TYR A 55 -7.29 -1.24 -11.03
C TYR A 55 -8.14 -2.12 -10.14
N PHE A 56 -8.98 -1.52 -9.31
CA PHE A 56 -9.89 -2.21 -8.41
C PHE A 56 -11.33 -1.80 -8.76
N SER A 57 -12.11 -2.75 -9.26
CA SER A 57 -13.56 -2.61 -9.42
C SER A 57 -14.24 -3.00 -8.13
N LEU A 58 -15.09 -2.12 -7.62
CA LEU A 58 -15.88 -2.32 -6.40
C LEU A 58 -17.25 -2.97 -6.70
N GLY A 59 -17.52 -3.22 -7.98
CA GLY A 59 -18.77 -3.83 -8.44
C GLY A 59 -19.86 -2.81 -8.75
N GLU A 60 -20.96 -3.30 -9.34
CA GLU A 60 -22.13 -2.49 -9.64
C GLU A 60 -23.01 -2.33 -8.40
N ILE A 61 -23.37 -1.10 -8.09
CA ILE A 61 -24.31 -0.76 -7.01
C ILE A 61 -25.57 -0.21 -7.66
N VAL A 62 -26.70 -0.89 -7.46
CA VAL A 62 -28.00 -0.41 -7.93
C VAL A 62 -28.58 0.53 -6.90
N LEU A 63 -28.81 1.77 -7.28
CA LEU A 63 -29.48 2.77 -6.43
C LEU A 63 -30.99 2.52 -6.47
N THR A 64 -31.63 2.62 -5.30
CA THR A 64 -33.09 2.47 -5.15
C THR A 64 -33.69 3.73 -4.57
N ASP A 65 -34.94 4.02 -4.96
CA ASP A 65 -35.73 5.07 -4.34
C ASP A 65 -36.21 4.65 -2.94
N ASN A 66 -36.88 5.60 -2.24
CA ASN A 66 -37.47 5.35 -0.89
C ASN A 66 -38.56 4.28 -0.89
N GLN A 67 -39.02 3.82 -2.05
CA GLN A 67 -40.05 2.79 -2.23
C GLN A 67 -39.43 1.45 -2.63
N GLY A 68 -38.09 1.39 -2.80
CA GLY A 68 -37.37 0.17 -3.16
C GLY A 68 -37.29 -0.11 -4.68
N ASN A 69 -37.74 0.83 -5.54
CA ASN A 69 -37.63 0.66 -6.98
C ASN A 69 -36.21 0.98 -7.44
N ALA A 70 -35.63 0.14 -8.29
CA ALA A 70 -34.33 0.38 -8.89
C ALA A 70 -34.39 1.64 -9.78
N GLN A 71 -33.42 2.54 -9.59
CA GLN A 71 -33.24 3.74 -10.39
C GLN A 71 -32.01 3.61 -11.29
N ASN A 72 -30.89 4.15 -10.87
CA ASN A 72 -29.64 4.13 -11.61
C ASN A 72 -28.67 3.12 -10.99
N SER A 73 -27.71 2.62 -11.79
CA SER A 73 -26.58 1.88 -11.28
C SER A 73 -25.28 2.69 -11.39
N ILE A 74 -24.43 2.52 -10.42
CA ILE A 74 -23.07 3.10 -10.39
C ILE A 74 -22.05 1.98 -10.30
N THR A 75 -20.88 2.21 -10.88
CA THR A 75 -19.76 1.24 -10.89
C THR A 75 -18.52 1.89 -10.28
N PRO A 76 -18.42 1.94 -8.94
CA PRO A 76 -17.26 2.55 -8.29
C PRO A 76 -15.98 1.81 -8.63
N TYR A 77 -14.89 2.54 -8.79
CA TYR A 77 -13.58 1.96 -9.04
C TYR A 77 -12.45 2.83 -8.48
N GLU A 78 -11.34 2.19 -8.24
CA GLU A 78 -10.10 2.85 -7.85
C GLU A 78 -8.97 2.41 -8.76
N MET A 79 -8.09 3.35 -9.10
CA MET A 79 -6.88 3.02 -9.84
C MET A 79 -5.65 3.73 -9.27
N ALA A 80 -4.50 3.07 -9.39
CA ALA A 80 -3.22 3.67 -9.07
C ALA A 80 -2.22 3.38 -10.18
N PHE A 81 -1.51 4.40 -10.59
CA PHE A 81 -0.41 4.32 -11.54
C PHE A 81 0.89 4.70 -10.85
N ASP A 82 1.86 3.81 -10.91
CA ASP A 82 3.16 3.95 -10.25
C ASP A 82 4.28 4.04 -11.29
N VAL A 83 5.24 4.92 -11.03
CA VAL A 83 6.54 4.96 -11.73
C VAL A 83 7.64 4.96 -10.68
N GLY A 84 8.55 4.01 -10.75
CA GLY A 84 9.60 3.82 -9.76
C GLY A 84 11.00 3.81 -10.39
N TYR A 85 11.95 4.25 -9.58
CA TYR A 85 13.37 4.16 -9.86
C TYR A 85 14.09 3.51 -8.68
N SER A 86 14.94 2.55 -8.94
CA SER A 86 15.77 1.89 -7.92
C SER A 86 17.22 1.81 -8.35
N ARG A 87 18.13 1.89 -7.37
CA ARG A 87 19.57 1.86 -7.60
C ARG A 87 20.29 1.09 -6.50
N LYS A 88 21.23 0.22 -6.92
CA LYS A 88 22.24 -0.34 -6.01
C LYS A 88 23.18 0.77 -5.56
N LEU A 89 23.33 0.95 -4.28
CA LEU A 89 24.28 1.85 -3.65
C LEU A 89 25.56 1.10 -3.24
N SER A 90 25.45 -0.21 -3.07
CA SER A 90 26.56 -1.15 -2.88
C SER A 90 26.18 -2.53 -3.42
N ASP A 91 27.10 -3.48 -3.39
CA ASP A 91 26.85 -4.88 -3.80
C ASP A 91 25.76 -5.56 -2.97
N LYS A 92 25.48 -5.05 -1.78
CA LYS A 92 24.51 -5.63 -0.83
C LYS A 92 23.30 -4.75 -0.56
N PHE A 93 23.30 -3.48 -0.97
CA PHE A 93 22.24 -2.54 -0.61
C PHE A 93 21.77 -1.70 -1.78
N SER A 94 20.47 -1.56 -1.89
CA SER A 94 19.78 -0.67 -2.84
C SER A 94 18.75 0.20 -2.17
N MET A 95 18.45 1.33 -2.79
CA MET A 95 17.33 2.20 -2.47
C MET A 95 16.44 2.41 -3.69
N GLY A 96 15.18 2.75 -3.46
CA GLY A 96 14.21 3.04 -4.49
C GLY A 96 13.21 4.07 -4.05
N VAL A 97 12.72 4.80 -5.04
CA VAL A 97 11.62 5.75 -4.89
C VAL A 97 10.55 5.42 -5.93
N VAL A 98 9.29 5.63 -5.57
CA VAL A 98 8.15 5.47 -6.47
C VAL A 98 7.30 6.72 -6.37
N PHE A 99 6.83 7.21 -7.51
CA PHE A 99 5.77 8.21 -7.58
C PHE A 99 4.50 7.51 -7.98
N ARG A 100 3.41 7.85 -7.32
CA ARG A 100 2.08 7.25 -7.49
C ARG A 100 1.06 8.32 -7.74
N TYR A 101 0.25 8.14 -8.78
CA TYR A 101 -1.01 8.83 -8.99
C TYR A 101 -2.15 7.89 -8.62
N ILE A 102 -3.08 8.37 -7.80
CA ILE A 102 -4.26 7.63 -7.33
C ILE A 102 -5.48 8.37 -7.83
N TYR A 103 -6.43 7.63 -8.38
CA TYR A 103 -7.75 8.12 -8.71
C TYR A 103 -8.80 7.16 -8.17
N SER A 104 -9.79 7.71 -7.48
CA SER A 104 -10.89 6.96 -6.89
C SER A 104 -12.21 7.62 -7.31
N ASP A 105 -13.09 6.84 -7.94
CA ASP A 105 -14.44 7.25 -8.29
C ASP A 105 -15.41 6.34 -7.56
N LEU A 106 -16.06 6.89 -6.54
CA LEU A 106 -17.05 6.15 -5.74
C LEU A 106 -18.44 6.16 -6.38
N GLY A 107 -18.60 6.84 -7.53
CA GLY A 107 -19.83 6.84 -8.33
C GLY A 107 -21.00 7.60 -7.71
N PHE A 108 -20.81 8.32 -6.60
CA PHE A 108 -21.85 9.12 -5.98
C PHE A 108 -21.99 10.47 -6.71
N HIS A 109 -22.65 10.44 -7.84
CA HIS A 109 -23.14 11.66 -8.52
C HIS A 109 -24.58 11.87 -8.07
N TYR A 110 -24.80 12.75 -7.12
CA TYR A 110 -26.15 13.05 -6.63
C TYR A 110 -26.86 13.98 -7.63
N ASP A 111 -28.17 13.72 -7.80
CA ASP A 111 -29.11 14.41 -8.67
C ASP A 111 -29.23 15.91 -8.33
N GLU A 112 -29.64 16.72 -9.32
CA GLU A 112 -29.63 18.19 -9.37
C GLU A 112 -30.34 18.94 -8.19
N SER A 113 -30.89 18.25 -7.22
CA SER A 113 -31.60 18.87 -6.08
C SER A 113 -30.91 18.77 -4.72
N SER A 114 -29.80 18.07 -4.60
CA SER A 114 -29.03 17.98 -3.36
C SER A 114 -27.55 18.29 -3.60
N VAL A 115 -27.12 19.37 -3.03
CA VAL A 115 -25.77 19.94 -3.08
C VAL A 115 -24.75 18.99 -2.47
N SER A 116 -24.27 18.03 -3.24
CA SER A 116 -22.95 17.43 -3.01
C SER A 116 -22.42 16.86 -4.32
N ASP A 117 -21.62 17.66 -5.00
CA ASP A 117 -20.76 17.22 -6.10
C ASP A 117 -19.70 16.24 -5.55
N ALA A 118 -20.09 15.01 -5.26
CA ALA A 118 -19.12 13.94 -5.03
C ALA A 118 -18.49 13.60 -6.37
N SER A 119 -17.45 14.32 -6.71
CA SER A 119 -16.62 14.09 -7.88
C SER A 119 -15.56 13.03 -7.55
N GLY A 120 -15.05 12.34 -8.57
CA GLY A 120 -13.90 11.45 -8.38
C GLY A 120 -12.74 12.20 -7.71
N ALA A 121 -12.10 11.54 -6.76
CA ALA A 121 -11.00 12.10 -5.99
C ALA A 121 -9.65 11.66 -6.56
N SER A 122 -8.67 12.55 -6.57
CA SER A 122 -7.31 12.24 -7.00
C SER A 122 -6.28 12.61 -5.94
N ALA A 123 -5.23 11.82 -5.85
CA ALA A 123 -4.13 12.06 -4.93
C ALA A 123 -2.79 11.68 -5.56
N PHE A 124 -1.74 12.31 -5.06
CA PHE A 124 -0.36 11.99 -5.39
C PHE A 124 0.35 11.45 -4.14
N ALA A 125 1.14 10.41 -4.34
CA ALA A 125 1.94 9.82 -3.28
C ALA A 125 3.33 9.44 -3.77
N ALA A 126 4.23 9.25 -2.81
CA ALA A 126 5.55 8.69 -3.06
C ALA A 126 5.83 7.55 -2.08
N ASP A 127 6.61 6.58 -2.54
CA ASP A 127 7.15 5.52 -1.69
C ASP A 127 8.67 5.67 -1.61
N ILE A 128 9.24 5.36 -0.44
CA ILE A 128 10.67 5.28 -0.21
C ILE A 128 10.98 3.88 0.31
N SER A 129 11.91 3.20 -0.33
CA SER A 129 12.26 1.82 0.01
C SER A 129 13.76 1.60 0.07
N GLY A 130 14.17 0.60 0.86
CA GLY A 130 15.52 0.08 0.89
C GLY A 130 15.50 -1.44 0.95
N TYR A 131 16.52 -2.06 0.34
CA TYR A 131 16.68 -3.50 0.32
C TYR A 131 18.14 -3.86 0.49
N TYR A 132 18.39 -4.72 1.48
CA TYR A 132 19.71 -5.29 1.78
C TYR A 132 19.66 -6.79 1.56
N THR A 133 20.71 -7.36 0.94
CA THR A 133 20.85 -8.80 0.78
C THR A 133 22.32 -9.22 0.95
N THR A 134 22.53 -10.35 1.60
CA THR A 134 23.85 -10.94 1.81
C THR A 134 23.76 -12.46 1.78
N TYR A 135 24.88 -13.11 1.55
CA TYR A 135 24.97 -14.56 1.35
C TYR A 135 25.87 -15.19 2.41
N PRO A 136 25.39 -15.37 3.66
CA PRO A 136 26.17 -16.02 4.71
C PRO A 136 26.33 -17.53 4.44
N ILE A 137 27.53 -18.05 4.70
CA ILE A 137 27.79 -19.49 4.66
C ILE A 137 27.43 -20.07 6.03
N ILE A 138 26.44 -20.97 6.06
CA ILE A 138 26.03 -21.70 7.27
C ILE A 138 26.30 -23.18 7.05
N GLY A 139 27.27 -23.70 7.80
CA GLY A 139 27.77 -25.05 7.57
C GLY A 139 28.51 -25.19 6.25
N ARG A 140 27.91 -25.85 5.27
CA ARG A 140 28.45 -26.01 3.89
C ARG A 140 27.60 -25.30 2.83
N ASN A 141 26.51 -24.67 3.25
CA ASN A 141 25.52 -24.08 2.33
C ASN A 141 25.63 -22.55 2.35
N GLU A 142 25.65 -21.97 1.15
CA GLU A 142 25.48 -20.54 0.98
C GLU A 142 23.99 -20.20 1.10
N CYS A 143 23.63 -19.55 2.20
CA CYS A 143 22.27 -19.11 2.46
C CYS A 143 22.07 -17.68 1.94
N GLN A 144 20.83 -17.25 1.77
CA GLN A 144 20.55 -15.85 1.47
C GLN A 144 19.78 -15.23 2.63
N TRP A 145 20.29 -14.13 3.16
CA TRP A 145 19.57 -13.29 4.10
C TRP A 145 19.25 -11.95 3.46
N SER A 146 17.99 -11.53 3.56
CA SER A 146 17.51 -10.28 3.01
C SER A 146 16.74 -9.50 4.06
N LEU A 147 16.91 -8.19 4.06
CA LEU A 147 16.17 -7.23 4.88
C LEU A 147 15.66 -6.13 3.97
N GLY A 148 14.42 -5.72 4.15
CA GLY A 148 13.82 -4.64 3.39
C GLY A 148 12.92 -3.75 4.22
N PHE A 149 12.83 -2.49 3.86
CA PHE A 149 11.80 -1.58 4.35
C PHE A 149 11.14 -0.84 3.19
N ASN A 150 9.90 -0.43 3.41
CA ASN A 150 9.17 0.45 2.49
C ASN A 150 8.22 1.33 3.30
N ILE A 151 8.31 2.64 3.09
CA ILE A 151 7.30 3.60 3.53
C ILE A 151 6.52 3.98 2.28
N SER A 152 5.28 3.54 2.20
CA SER A 152 4.43 3.74 1.03
C SER A 152 3.32 4.75 1.29
N ASN A 153 2.83 5.37 0.21
CA ASN A 153 1.74 6.35 0.21
C ASN A 153 2.04 7.61 1.06
N ILE A 154 3.28 8.07 1.08
CA ILE A 154 3.60 9.41 1.60
C ILE A 154 3.03 10.41 0.59
N GLY A 155 1.89 11.02 0.88
CA GLY A 155 1.20 11.79 -0.16
C GLY A 155 0.23 12.84 0.34
N THR A 156 -0.50 13.40 -0.60
CA THR A 156 -1.56 14.38 -0.34
C THR A 156 -2.72 13.70 0.38
N LYS A 157 -3.58 14.48 1.01
CA LYS A 157 -4.88 13.99 1.44
C LYS A 157 -5.81 13.82 0.24
N VAL A 158 -6.81 13.00 0.40
CA VAL A 158 -7.87 12.76 -0.58
C VAL A 158 -9.17 13.41 -0.09
N SER A 159 -9.93 14.02 -0.99
CA SER A 159 -11.24 14.59 -0.70
C SER A 159 -12.21 14.25 -1.84
N TYR A 160 -13.42 13.86 -1.47
CA TYR A 160 -14.52 13.53 -2.39
C TYR A 160 -15.59 14.61 -2.46
N ASP A 161 -15.50 15.63 -1.62
CA ASP A 161 -16.50 16.68 -1.42
C ASP A 161 -16.00 18.10 -1.72
N GLY A 162 -15.01 18.21 -2.61
CA GLY A 162 -14.44 19.50 -3.00
C GLY A 162 -13.53 20.14 -1.94
N GLY A 163 -13.10 19.38 -0.92
CA GLY A 163 -12.13 19.83 0.10
C GLY A 163 -12.71 20.13 1.47
N ASN A 164 -14.01 19.89 1.70
CA ASN A 164 -14.63 20.08 3.01
C ASN A 164 -14.16 19.01 4.01
N GLU A 165 -14.08 17.75 3.57
CA GLU A 165 -13.51 16.66 4.35
C GLU A 165 -12.28 16.08 3.65
N ASN A 166 -11.17 16.05 4.38
CA ASN A 166 -9.90 15.56 3.89
C ASN A 166 -9.46 14.31 4.66
N ALA A 167 -9.31 13.19 3.94
CA ALA A 167 -8.82 11.93 4.51
C ALA A 167 -7.33 11.74 4.20
N PHE A 168 -6.59 11.18 5.15
CA PHE A 168 -5.21 10.77 4.91
C PHE A 168 -5.16 9.57 3.98
N LEU A 169 -4.19 9.55 3.07
CA LEU A 169 -3.84 8.31 2.38
C LEU A 169 -3.30 7.30 3.40
N PRO A 170 -3.55 6.00 3.19
CA PRO A 170 -3.06 4.94 4.09
C PRO A 170 -1.53 4.79 3.95
N THR A 171 -0.80 5.76 4.50
CA THR A 171 0.65 5.69 4.59
C THR A 171 1.04 4.52 5.46
N ASN A 172 1.92 3.65 4.97
CA ASN A 172 2.26 2.40 5.67
C ASN A 172 3.77 2.17 5.70
N LEU A 173 4.27 1.85 6.89
CA LEU A 173 5.62 1.34 7.09
C LEU A 173 5.59 -0.19 7.05
N LYS A 174 6.36 -0.76 6.14
CA LYS A 174 6.60 -2.20 6.07
C LYS A 174 8.08 -2.49 6.24
N ILE A 175 8.41 -3.39 7.17
CA ILE A 175 9.76 -3.92 7.38
C ILE A 175 9.66 -5.43 7.25
N GLY A 176 10.52 -6.02 6.42
CA GLY A 176 10.49 -7.46 6.19
C GLY A 176 11.88 -8.07 6.18
N THR A 177 12.00 -9.28 6.69
CA THR A 177 13.21 -10.08 6.58
C THR A 177 12.90 -11.46 6.00
N SER A 178 13.83 -11.96 5.20
CA SER A 178 13.72 -13.27 4.56
C SER A 178 15.03 -14.02 4.71
N PHE A 179 14.91 -15.28 5.10
CA PHE A 179 16.04 -16.19 5.18
C PHE A 179 15.77 -17.40 4.28
N LEU A 180 16.64 -17.62 3.28
CA LEU A 180 16.55 -18.74 2.36
C LEU A 180 17.72 -19.72 2.63
N PHE A 181 17.34 -20.95 2.90
CA PHE A 181 18.23 -22.07 3.15
C PHE A 181 18.17 -23.07 1.98
N PRO A 182 19.24 -23.29 1.23
CA PRO A 182 19.34 -24.43 0.35
C PRO A 182 19.55 -25.70 1.19
N LEU A 183 18.54 -26.57 1.25
CA LEU A 183 18.60 -27.81 2.02
C LEU A 183 19.29 -28.94 1.24
N ALA A 184 19.13 -28.93 -0.09
CA ALA A 184 19.75 -29.84 -1.05
C ALA A 184 19.81 -29.14 -2.41
N GLU A 185 20.42 -29.82 -3.40
CA GLU A 185 20.62 -29.28 -4.76
C GLU A 185 19.33 -28.73 -5.40
N TYR A 186 18.18 -29.37 -5.11
CA TYR A 186 16.86 -29.00 -5.66
C TYR A 186 15.85 -28.59 -4.60
N ASN A 187 16.27 -28.43 -3.34
CA ASN A 187 15.35 -28.16 -2.23
C ASN A 187 15.76 -26.86 -1.52
N THR A 188 14.85 -25.92 -1.42
CA THR A 188 15.05 -24.68 -0.67
C THR A 188 13.94 -24.45 0.34
N LEU A 189 14.30 -23.95 1.51
CA LEU A 189 13.41 -23.51 2.56
C LEU A 189 13.57 -21.99 2.73
N SER A 190 12.46 -21.25 2.67
CA SER A 190 12.44 -19.82 2.93
C SER A 190 11.57 -19.52 4.15
N LEU A 191 12.11 -18.75 5.07
CA LEU A 191 11.43 -18.20 6.24
C LEU A 191 11.31 -16.70 6.05
N ASN A 192 10.09 -16.16 6.16
CA ASN A 192 9.82 -14.75 5.94
C ASN A 192 9.05 -14.19 7.13
N LEU A 193 9.42 -13.00 7.55
CA LEU A 193 8.75 -12.23 8.58
C LEU A 193 8.55 -10.80 8.08
N ASP A 194 7.32 -10.32 8.10
CA ASP A 194 6.96 -8.94 7.78
C ASP A 194 6.26 -8.28 8.97
N LEU A 195 6.61 -7.02 9.21
CA LEU A 195 5.99 -6.10 10.15
C LEU A 195 5.36 -4.96 9.37
N ASN A 196 4.09 -4.66 9.65
CA ASN A 196 3.38 -3.55 9.03
C ASN A 196 2.79 -2.66 10.11
N LYS A 197 2.98 -1.34 9.99
CA LYS A 197 2.32 -0.32 10.80
C LYS A 197 1.75 0.75 9.88
N LEU A 198 0.46 1.07 10.09
CA LEU A 198 -0.18 2.20 9.45
C LEU A 198 0.35 3.50 10.09
N LEU A 199 0.85 4.41 9.26
CA LEU A 199 1.41 5.71 9.67
C LEU A 199 0.39 6.84 9.42
N VAL A 200 -0.82 6.65 9.91
CA VAL A 200 -1.91 7.63 9.84
C VAL A 200 -2.34 7.97 11.25
N PRO A 201 -2.50 9.25 11.60
CA PRO A 201 -2.90 9.62 12.96
C PRO A 201 -4.31 9.11 13.26
N SER A 202 -4.49 8.64 14.48
CA SER A 202 -5.77 8.12 14.97
C SER A 202 -6.89 9.16 14.79
N THR A 203 -8.00 8.74 14.19
CA THR A 203 -9.16 9.62 13.98
C THR A 203 -9.83 9.91 15.33
N PRO A 204 -10.10 11.17 15.67
CA PRO A 204 -10.85 11.52 16.87
C PRO A 204 -12.18 10.78 16.92
N GLN A 205 -12.51 10.18 18.06
CA GLN A 205 -13.78 9.49 18.30
C GLN A 205 -14.57 10.27 19.35
N VAL A 206 -15.86 10.46 19.10
CA VAL A 206 -16.78 11.18 20.02
C VAL A 206 -16.69 10.65 21.45
N SER A 207 -16.54 9.33 21.61
CA SER A 207 -16.42 8.68 22.93
C SER A 207 -15.22 9.11 23.77
N ASN A 208 -14.24 9.78 23.19
CA ASN A 208 -13.00 10.18 23.87
C ASN A 208 -13.04 11.63 24.37
N TYR A 209 -14.14 12.35 24.16
CA TYR A 209 -14.31 13.74 24.54
C TYR A 209 -15.55 13.94 25.41
N GLU A 210 -15.48 14.88 26.35
CA GLU A 210 -16.57 15.15 27.28
C GLU A 210 -17.65 16.06 26.67
N THR A 211 -17.24 16.91 25.72
CA THR A 211 -18.13 17.87 25.04
C THR A 211 -18.03 17.76 23.53
N GLU A 212 -19.08 18.16 22.83
CA GLU A 212 -19.13 18.23 21.37
C GLU A 212 -18.14 19.26 20.83
N GLU A 213 -17.94 20.37 21.56
CA GLU A 213 -16.97 21.42 21.21
C GLU A 213 -15.53 20.88 21.20
N GLU A 214 -15.14 20.12 22.22
CA GLU A 214 -13.81 19.50 22.28
C GLU A 214 -13.58 18.49 21.14
N TYR A 215 -14.62 17.73 20.78
CA TYR A 215 -14.56 16.81 19.66
C TYR A 215 -14.38 17.55 18.32
N GLU A 216 -15.16 18.61 18.06
CA GLU A 216 -15.04 19.40 16.83
C GLU A 216 -13.68 20.10 16.72
N GLU A 217 -13.14 20.66 17.81
CA GLU A 217 -11.78 21.20 17.84
C GLU A 217 -10.72 20.13 17.52
N ALA A 218 -10.85 18.93 18.07
CA ALA A 218 -9.93 17.81 17.81
C ALA A 218 -10.04 17.33 16.35
N LYS A 219 -11.25 17.28 15.80
CA LYS A 219 -11.52 16.91 14.40
C LYS A 219 -10.91 17.95 13.45
N GLU A 220 -11.09 19.24 13.72
CA GLU A 220 -10.49 20.31 12.93
C GLU A 220 -8.96 20.26 12.97
N LYS A 221 -8.38 20.05 14.15
CA LYS A 221 -6.93 19.90 14.32
C LYS A 221 -6.39 18.68 13.59
N TRP A 222 -7.14 17.57 13.57
CA TRP A 222 -6.80 16.36 12.81
C TRP A 222 -6.89 16.63 11.30
N GLN A 223 -7.93 17.29 10.83
CA GLN A 223 -8.10 17.65 9.43
C GLN A 223 -7.03 18.65 8.96
N ASN A 224 -6.54 19.54 9.82
CA ASN A 224 -5.48 20.52 9.51
C ASN A 224 -4.07 19.95 9.68
N THR A 225 -3.91 18.74 10.23
CA THR A 225 -2.61 18.08 10.36
C THR A 225 -2.05 17.73 8.98
N SER A 226 -0.80 18.15 8.71
CA SER A 226 -0.14 17.80 7.44
C SER A 226 0.16 16.30 7.38
N PRO A 227 0.20 15.67 6.16
CA PRO A 227 0.51 14.26 6.02
C PRO A 227 1.83 13.84 6.69
N ILE A 228 2.88 14.64 6.52
CA ILE A 228 4.19 14.36 7.13
C ILE A 228 4.11 14.41 8.66
N SER A 229 3.45 15.43 9.23
CA SER A 229 3.24 15.49 10.69
C SER A 229 2.39 14.32 11.19
N GLY A 230 1.42 13.87 10.40
CA GLY A 230 0.60 12.71 10.69
C GLY A 230 1.43 11.43 10.83
N ILE A 231 2.41 11.22 9.96
CA ILE A 231 3.34 10.07 10.02
C ILE A 231 4.07 10.02 11.37
N PHE A 232 4.58 11.15 11.86
CA PHE A 232 5.29 11.18 13.14
C PHE A 232 4.33 11.04 14.34
N LYS A 233 3.15 11.64 14.27
CA LYS A 233 2.13 11.51 15.32
C LYS A 233 1.66 10.07 15.50
N SER A 234 1.51 9.31 14.42
CA SER A 234 1.02 7.93 14.43
C SER A 234 1.87 6.94 15.24
N PHE A 235 2.99 7.37 15.80
CA PHE A 235 3.79 6.54 16.72
C PHE A 235 3.48 6.78 18.20
N THR A 236 2.66 7.78 18.52
CA THR A 236 2.42 8.21 19.91
C THR A 236 0.99 8.66 20.20
N ASP A 237 0.07 8.45 19.27
CA ASP A 237 -1.29 9.01 19.34
C ASP A 237 -2.37 8.00 19.74
N ALA A 238 -2.00 6.74 19.99
CA ALA A 238 -2.93 5.73 20.47
C ALA A 238 -3.47 6.10 21.87
N PRO A 239 -4.80 6.18 22.06
CA PRO A 239 -5.41 6.55 23.35
C PRO A 239 -4.97 5.70 24.55
N GLY A 240 -4.72 4.40 24.32
CA GLY A 240 -4.22 3.47 25.34
C GLY A 240 -2.69 3.47 25.51
N GLY A 241 -1.98 4.42 24.89
CA GLY A 241 -0.53 4.61 25.00
C GLY A 241 0.28 3.50 24.31
N PHE A 242 1.55 3.35 24.68
CA PHE A 242 2.54 2.48 24.02
C PHE A 242 2.08 1.02 23.83
N LYS A 243 1.26 0.48 24.74
CA LYS A 243 0.76 -0.89 24.63
C LYS A 243 -0.25 -1.04 23.47
N GLU A 244 -1.04 -0.04 23.22
CA GLU A 244 -1.97 0.00 22.09
C GLU A 244 -1.23 0.22 20.79
N GLU A 245 -0.24 1.11 20.75
CA GLU A 245 0.66 1.31 19.62
C GLU A 245 1.31 0.00 19.14
N LEU A 246 1.75 -0.86 20.06
CA LEU A 246 2.29 -2.16 19.72
C LEU A 246 1.24 -3.11 19.11
N ARG A 247 -0.03 -2.96 19.43
CA ARG A 247 -1.12 -3.78 18.86
C ARG A 247 -1.50 -3.37 17.43
N GLU A 248 -1.17 -2.16 17.03
CA GLU A 248 -1.36 -1.69 15.66
C GLU A 248 -0.35 -2.29 14.68
N ILE A 249 0.73 -2.90 15.20
CA ILE A 249 1.72 -3.57 14.36
C ILE A 249 1.18 -4.94 13.95
N ASN A 250 0.98 -5.12 12.65
CA ASN A 250 0.58 -6.39 12.06
C ASN A 250 1.82 -7.23 11.74
N PHE A 251 1.85 -8.45 12.27
CA PHE A 251 2.90 -9.44 12.05
C PHE A 251 2.44 -10.46 11.02
N SER A 252 3.30 -10.76 10.05
CA SER A 252 3.06 -11.82 9.07
C SER A 252 4.26 -12.75 9.01
N ILE A 253 4.03 -14.03 9.20
CA ILE A 253 5.06 -15.07 9.10
C ILE A 253 4.68 -16.00 7.96
N ALA A 254 5.63 -16.27 7.07
CA ALA A 254 5.45 -17.21 5.98
C ALA A 254 6.63 -18.17 5.88
N VAL A 255 6.31 -19.42 5.61
CA VAL A 255 7.28 -20.48 5.32
C VAL A 255 7.01 -21.00 3.91
N SER A 256 8.04 -21.06 3.07
CA SER A 256 7.94 -21.63 1.73
C SER A 256 8.98 -22.72 1.56
N TYR A 257 8.56 -23.85 1.08
CA TYR A 257 9.42 -24.96 0.66
C TYR A 257 9.27 -25.16 -0.84
N THR A 258 10.38 -25.10 -1.55
CA THR A 258 10.42 -25.32 -3.00
C THR A 258 11.21 -26.57 -3.30
N HIS A 259 10.62 -27.48 -4.06
CA HIS A 259 11.26 -28.66 -4.61
C HIS A 259 11.25 -28.55 -6.13
N LEU A 260 12.42 -28.46 -6.74
CA LEU A 260 12.59 -28.52 -8.20
C LEU A 260 12.84 -29.98 -8.59
N ARG A 261 12.06 -30.47 -9.55
CA ARG A 261 12.25 -31.79 -10.15
C ARG A 261 13.07 -31.68 -11.42
#